data_5864a316c47d449e75b1bb2b7a8b3343
#
_entry.id   5864a316c47d449e75b1bb2b7a8b3343
#
_cell.length_a   1.000
_cell.length_b   1.000
_cell.length_c   1.000
_cell.angle_alpha   90.00
_cell.angle_beta   90.00
_cell.angle_gamma   90.00
#
_symmetry.space_group_name_H-M   'P 1'
#
loop_
_entity.id
_entity.type
_entity.pdbx_description
1 polymer ?
#
loop_
_entity_poly.entity_id
_entity_poly.type
_entity_poly.pdbx_seq_one_letter_code
_entity_poly.pdbx_strand_id
1 'polypeptide(L)'
;MTDRLAGLLQMRGISCQAIHGDIQQRIREKTLEQFKKGEMKVLVVTDVAARGLDIDDVDAVFNYDVPDELENYTHRIGRTGRAKKHGVAYTFVATITEGIRMDDIVRNTRAEVQRLKYDKDGCLMLVEENGR
;
A
#
# COMPACT_ATOMS: atom_id res chain seq x y z
N MET A 1 -13.63 6.04 -0.42
CA MET A 1 -12.81 4.84 -0.67
C MET A 1 -12.11 4.33 0.58
N THR A 2 -11.34 5.16 1.27
CA THR A 2 -10.60 4.75 2.47
C THR A 2 -11.48 4.23 3.59
N ASP A 3 -12.58 4.91 3.91
CA ASP A 3 -13.52 4.48 4.94
C ASP A 3 -14.16 3.13 4.61
N ARG A 4 -14.50 2.93 3.33
CA ARG A 4 -15.08 1.67 2.87
C ARG A 4 -14.09 0.52 3.00
N LEU A 5 -12.86 0.72 2.58
CA LEU A 5 -11.83 -0.31 2.69
C LEU A 5 -11.53 -0.65 4.14
N ALA A 6 -11.39 0.37 5.00
CA ALA A 6 -11.18 0.15 6.43
C ALA A 6 -12.33 -0.63 7.05
N GLY A 7 -13.57 -0.29 6.70
CA GLY A 7 -14.76 -1.01 7.17
C GLY A 7 -14.76 -2.48 6.77
N LEU A 8 -14.39 -2.78 5.53
CA LEU A 8 -14.30 -4.15 5.04
C LEU A 8 -13.23 -4.96 5.79
N LEU A 9 -12.08 -4.36 6.04
CA LEU A 9 -11.00 -5.01 6.80
C LEU A 9 -11.41 -5.26 8.25
N GLN A 10 -12.08 -4.30 8.88
CA GLN A 10 -12.60 -4.45 10.25
C GLN A 10 -13.59 -5.60 10.34
N MET A 11 -14.46 -5.76 9.35
CA MET A 11 -15.39 -6.88 9.26
C MET A 11 -14.68 -8.24 9.19
N ARG A 12 -13.45 -8.27 8.70
CA ARG A 12 -12.61 -9.47 8.62
C ARG A 12 -11.76 -9.67 9.86
N GLY A 13 -11.96 -8.87 10.91
CA GLY A 13 -11.22 -8.98 12.15
C GLY A 13 -9.84 -8.33 12.14
N ILE A 14 -9.54 -7.50 11.15
CA ILE A 14 -8.28 -6.79 11.06
C ILE A 14 -8.43 -5.43 11.73
N SER A 15 -7.57 -5.14 12.72
CA SER A 15 -7.57 -3.83 13.37
C SER A 15 -7.01 -2.79 12.41
N CYS A 16 -7.85 -1.86 12.00
CA CYS A 16 -7.45 -0.82 11.06
C CYS A 16 -8.26 0.46 11.25
N GLN A 17 -7.72 1.54 10.72
CA GLN A 17 -8.37 2.84 10.74
C GLN A 17 -8.03 3.57 9.45
N ALA A 18 -9.00 4.33 8.95
CA ALA A 18 -8.79 5.23 7.81
C ALA A 18 -8.33 6.60 8.29
N ILE A 19 -7.39 7.20 7.55
CA ILE A 19 -6.98 8.58 7.73
C ILE A 19 -7.11 9.31 6.40
N HIS A 20 -7.92 10.37 6.37
CA HIS A 20 -8.15 11.19 5.19
C HIS A 20 -8.46 12.63 5.62
N GLY A 21 -8.76 13.49 4.65
CA GLY A 21 -8.93 14.93 4.88
C GLY A 21 -10.01 15.32 5.89
N ASP A 22 -11.06 14.49 6.00
CA ASP A 22 -12.19 14.79 6.89
C ASP A 22 -11.96 14.34 8.34
N ILE A 23 -10.86 13.67 8.63
CA ILE A 23 -10.53 13.23 9.98
C ILE A 23 -9.85 14.36 10.76
N GLN A 24 -10.34 14.62 11.96
CA GLN A 24 -9.77 15.65 12.83
C GLN A 24 -8.31 15.36 13.19
N GLN A 25 -7.51 16.40 13.31
CA GLN A 25 -6.08 16.27 13.59
C GLN A 25 -5.78 15.48 14.86
N ARG A 26 -6.56 15.69 15.92
CA ARG A 26 -6.40 14.95 17.18
C ARG A 26 -6.59 13.45 17.00
N ILE A 27 -7.58 13.07 16.17
CA ILE A 27 -7.88 11.66 15.89
C ILE A 27 -6.77 11.05 15.04
N ARG A 28 -6.24 11.80 14.08
CA ARG A 28 -5.11 11.35 13.26
C ARG A 28 -3.88 11.04 14.12
N GLU A 29 -3.54 11.94 15.02
CA GLU A 29 -2.38 11.79 15.90
C GLU A 29 -2.54 10.58 16.82
N LYS A 30 -3.72 10.39 17.40
CA LYS A 30 -4.01 9.24 18.24
C LYS A 30 -3.93 7.92 17.47
N THR A 31 -4.51 7.90 16.27
CA THR A 31 -4.49 6.73 15.41
C THR A 31 -3.07 6.35 15.00
N LEU A 32 -2.27 7.35 14.63
CA LEU A 32 -0.88 7.14 14.26
C LEU A 32 -0.06 6.59 15.43
N GLU A 33 -0.28 7.11 16.62
CA GLU A 33 0.37 6.63 17.84
C GLU A 33 0.03 5.17 18.11
N GLN A 34 -1.25 4.80 18.00
CA GLN A 34 -1.69 3.42 18.16
C GLN A 34 -1.04 2.49 17.13
N PHE A 35 -0.92 2.96 15.90
CA PHE A 35 -0.26 2.18 14.85
C PHE A 35 1.23 1.97 15.16
N LYS A 36 1.92 3.02 15.58
CA LYS A 36 3.35 2.93 15.93
C LYS A 36 3.61 2.00 17.12
N LYS A 37 2.68 1.93 18.05
CA LYS A 37 2.76 1.02 19.20
C LYS A 37 2.37 -0.42 18.87
N GLY A 38 1.91 -0.69 17.67
CA GLY A 38 1.44 -2.01 17.28
C GLY A 38 0.02 -2.37 17.77
N GLU A 39 -0.70 -1.42 18.35
CA GLU A 39 -2.08 -1.60 18.78
C GLU A 39 -3.05 -1.65 17.59
N MET A 40 -2.62 -1.13 16.45
CA MET A 40 -3.36 -1.13 15.21
C MET A 40 -2.49 -1.71 14.10
N LYS A 41 -3.03 -2.71 13.40
CA LYS A 41 -2.25 -3.45 12.40
C LYS A 41 -2.14 -2.74 11.07
N VAL A 42 -3.17 -2.01 10.65
CA VAL A 42 -3.26 -1.44 9.31
C VAL A 42 -3.76 0.00 9.36
N LEU A 43 -3.10 0.86 8.61
CA LEU A 43 -3.61 2.20 8.31
C LEU A 43 -4.04 2.24 6.84
N VAL A 44 -5.21 2.78 6.59
CA VAL A 44 -5.72 3.03 5.25
C VAL A 44 -5.68 4.53 5.04
N VAL A 45 -4.81 5.00 4.15
CA VAL A 45 -4.54 6.42 3.99
C VAL A 45 -4.62 6.85 2.52
N THR A 46 -4.98 8.11 2.30
CA THR A 46 -4.85 8.74 0.99
C THR A 46 -3.44 9.29 0.81
N ASP A 47 -3.00 9.52 -0.42
CA ASP A 47 -1.69 10.12 -0.67
C ASP A 47 -1.53 11.48 -0.01
N VAL A 48 -2.56 12.31 -0.07
CA VAL A 48 -2.54 13.64 0.53
C VAL A 48 -2.40 13.55 2.05
N ALA A 49 -3.17 12.69 2.69
CA ALA A 49 -3.09 12.51 4.15
C ALA A 49 -1.75 11.92 4.57
N ALA A 50 -1.22 10.96 3.80
CA ALA A 50 0.05 10.32 4.10
C ALA A 50 1.24 11.29 4.09
N ARG A 51 1.21 12.31 3.23
CA ARG A 51 2.26 13.33 3.17
C ARG A 51 2.41 14.12 4.45
N GLY A 52 1.32 14.31 5.17
CA GLY A 52 1.31 15.04 6.44
C GLY A 52 1.59 14.18 7.66
N LEU A 53 1.86 12.89 7.47
CA LEU A 53 2.05 11.95 8.56
C LEU A 53 3.50 11.45 8.61
N ASP A 54 4.01 11.33 9.82
CA ASP A 54 5.31 10.71 10.07
C ASP A 54 5.14 9.19 10.15
N ILE A 55 5.09 8.55 8.99
CA ILE A 55 4.95 7.10 8.85
C ILE A 55 6.17 6.57 8.14
N ASP A 56 7.06 5.93 8.86
CA ASP A 56 8.24 5.29 8.31
C ASP A 56 8.42 3.90 8.91
N ASP A 57 9.25 3.08 8.27
CA ASP A 57 9.60 1.74 8.73
C ASP A 57 8.42 0.80 8.96
N VAL A 58 7.40 0.92 8.13
CA VAL A 58 6.32 -0.07 8.14
C VAL A 58 6.80 -1.39 7.53
N ASP A 59 6.24 -2.48 7.98
CA ASP A 59 6.61 -3.81 7.51
C ASP A 59 6.22 -4.04 6.05
N ALA A 60 5.08 -3.52 5.65
CA ALA A 60 4.57 -3.65 4.30
C ALA A 60 3.76 -2.45 3.88
N VAL A 61 3.84 -2.13 2.60
CA VAL A 61 2.97 -1.13 1.95
C VAL A 61 2.11 -1.85 0.92
N PHE A 62 0.81 -1.56 0.95
CA PHE A 62 -0.11 -2.06 -0.04
C PHE A 62 -0.65 -0.89 -0.85
N ASN A 63 -0.31 -0.84 -2.13
CA ASN A 63 -0.90 0.10 -3.06
C ASN A 63 -2.23 -0.51 -3.53
N TYR A 64 -3.33 -0.09 -2.92
CA TYR A 64 -4.64 -0.62 -3.23
C TYR A 64 -5.04 -0.33 -4.69
N ASP A 65 -4.55 0.76 -5.21
CA ASP A 65 -4.65 1.13 -6.63
C ASP A 65 -3.28 1.51 -7.17
N VAL A 66 -3.13 1.45 -8.48
CA VAL A 66 -1.90 1.91 -9.14
C VAL A 66 -1.95 3.44 -9.17
N PRO A 67 -0.95 4.13 -8.59
CA PRO A 67 -0.94 5.60 -8.60
C PRO A 67 -0.83 6.15 -10.02
N ASP A 68 -1.43 7.32 -10.24
CA ASP A 68 -1.39 7.98 -11.54
C ASP A 68 0.00 8.51 -11.88
N GLU A 69 0.77 8.87 -10.87
CA GLU A 69 2.07 9.47 -11.01
C GLU A 69 3.17 8.61 -10.41
N LEU A 70 4.29 8.55 -11.12
CA LEU A 70 5.50 7.85 -10.69
C LEU A 70 5.96 8.29 -9.31
N GLU A 71 5.92 9.59 -9.06
CA GLU A 71 6.35 10.18 -7.80
C GLU A 71 5.55 9.64 -6.61
N ASN A 72 4.24 9.47 -6.78
CA ASN A 72 3.39 8.90 -5.74
C ASN A 72 3.75 7.45 -5.44
N TYR A 73 4.06 6.67 -6.47
CA TYR A 73 4.53 5.29 -6.27
C TYR A 73 5.79 5.26 -5.41
N THR A 74 6.77 6.07 -5.75
CA THR A 74 8.04 6.14 -5.00
C THR A 74 7.82 6.57 -3.56
N HIS A 75 6.96 7.55 -3.33
CA HIS A 75 6.63 8.02 -1.98
C HIS A 75 5.90 6.95 -1.17
N ARG A 76 4.96 6.22 -1.78
CA ARG A 76 4.23 5.15 -1.09
C ARG A 76 5.17 4.04 -0.64
N ILE A 77 5.97 3.49 -1.53
CA ILE A 77 6.87 2.38 -1.19
C ILE A 77 8.03 2.82 -0.28
N GLY A 78 8.38 4.10 -0.30
CA GLY A 78 9.43 4.68 0.54
C GLY A 78 9.11 4.66 2.03
N ARG A 79 7.92 4.23 2.44
CA ARG A 79 7.55 4.07 3.85
C ARG A 79 8.04 2.78 4.47
N THR A 80 8.56 1.87 3.67
CA THR A 80 9.08 0.58 4.14
C THR A 80 10.54 0.39 3.71
N GLY A 81 11.28 -0.46 4.42
CA GLY A 81 12.63 -0.85 4.06
C GLY A 81 13.72 0.17 4.36
N ARG A 82 13.44 1.27 5.07
CA ARG A 82 14.45 2.32 5.34
C ARG A 82 15.43 1.93 6.43
N ALA A 83 15.03 1.96 7.69
CA ALA A 83 15.87 1.52 8.80
C ALA A 83 15.87 0.01 8.93
N LYS A 84 14.75 -0.64 8.61
CA LYS A 84 14.66 -2.08 8.52
C LYS A 84 15.32 -2.52 7.22
N LYS A 85 16.12 -3.58 7.28
CA LYS A 85 16.81 -4.11 6.10
C LYS A 85 15.87 -4.74 5.08
N HIS A 86 14.68 -5.14 5.51
CA HIS A 86 13.71 -5.81 4.67
C HIS A 86 12.36 -5.13 4.81
N GLY A 87 11.81 -4.71 3.70
CA GLY A 87 10.46 -4.22 3.59
C GLY A 87 9.84 -4.80 2.33
N VAL A 88 8.52 -4.79 2.28
CA VAL A 88 7.77 -5.35 1.17
C VAL A 88 6.71 -4.36 0.70
N ALA A 89 6.54 -4.25 -0.61
CA ALA A 89 5.49 -3.44 -1.19
C ALA A 89 4.71 -4.27 -2.21
N TYR A 90 3.39 -4.26 -2.08
CA TYR A 90 2.47 -4.93 -3.01
C TYR A 90 1.64 -3.88 -3.74
N THR A 91 1.42 -4.08 -5.02
CA THR A 91 0.55 -3.22 -5.80
C THR A 91 -0.52 -4.08 -6.47
N PHE A 92 -1.79 -3.73 -6.25
CA PHE A 92 -2.89 -4.42 -6.88
C PHE A 92 -3.18 -3.83 -8.25
N VAL A 93 -3.21 -4.68 -9.26
CA VAL A 93 -3.50 -4.31 -10.64
C VAL A 93 -4.77 -5.03 -11.05
N ALA A 94 -5.86 -4.28 -11.19
CA ALA A 94 -7.18 -4.84 -11.44
C ALA A 94 -7.66 -4.64 -12.88
N THR A 95 -7.11 -3.67 -13.60
CA THR A 95 -7.56 -3.31 -14.94
C THR A 95 -6.40 -3.27 -15.92
N ILE A 96 -6.71 -3.33 -17.21
CA ILE A 96 -5.72 -3.20 -18.28
C ILE A 96 -5.02 -1.84 -18.21
N THR A 97 -5.78 -0.79 -17.96
CA THR A 97 -5.23 0.57 -17.82
C THR A 97 -4.23 0.65 -16.66
N GLU A 98 -4.57 0.05 -15.54
CA GLU A 98 -3.65 -0.02 -14.40
C GLU A 98 -2.41 -0.84 -14.73
N GLY A 99 -2.55 -1.92 -15.48
CA GLY A 99 -1.42 -2.74 -15.93
C GLY A 99 -0.43 -1.95 -16.80
N ILE A 100 -0.95 -1.17 -17.74
CA ILE A 100 -0.12 -0.29 -18.59
C ILE A 100 0.60 0.73 -17.73
N ARG A 101 -0.10 1.35 -16.80
CA ARG A 101 0.48 2.34 -15.89
C ARG A 101 1.57 1.73 -15.02
N MET A 102 1.35 0.53 -14.50
CA MET A 102 2.35 -0.16 -13.68
C MET A 102 3.59 -0.53 -14.51
N ASP A 103 3.43 -0.94 -15.74
CA ASP A 103 4.56 -1.20 -16.64
C ASP A 103 5.41 0.06 -16.86
N ASP A 104 4.78 1.21 -17.02
CA ASP A 104 5.48 2.49 -17.14
C ASP A 104 6.25 2.84 -15.86
N ILE A 105 5.64 2.61 -14.71
CA ILE A 105 6.27 2.83 -13.40
C ILE A 105 7.52 1.95 -13.27
N VAL A 106 7.41 0.68 -13.57
CA VAL A 106 8.54 -0.27 -13.50
C VAL A 106 9.67 0.18 -14.43
N ARG A 107 9.35 0.57 -15.65
CA ARG A 107 10.35 1.03 -16.61
C ARG A 107 11.09 2.27 -16.12
N ASN A 108 10.37 3.24 -15.57
CA ASN A 108 10.94 4.53 -15.18
C ASN A 108 11.66 4.48 -13.83
N THR A 109 11.27 3.59 -12.93
CA THR A 109 11.92 3.44 -11.63
C THR A 109 13.05 2.41 -11.66
N ARG A 110 13.10 1.56 -12.66
CA ARG A 110 13.99 0.38 -12.73
C ARG A 110 13.81 -0.53 -11.51
N ALA A 111 12.64 -0.53 -10.91
CA ALA A 111 12.34 -1.38 -9.76
C ALA A 111 12.28 -2.85 -10.20
N GLU A 112 12.83 -3.71 -9.38
CA GLU A 112 12.66 -5.15 -9.56
C GLU A 112 11.31 -5.55 -8.99
N VAL A 113 10.35 -5.78 -9.87
CA VAL A 113 8.99 -6.10 -9.50
C VAL A 113 8.63 -7.47 -10.03
N GLN A 114 8.13 -8.31 -9.16
CA GLN A 114 7.64 -9.63 -9.53
C GLN A 114 6.14 -9.60 -9.70
N ARG A 115 5.62 -10.26 -10.73
CA ARG A 115 4.18 -10.41 -10.92
C ARG A 115 3.69 -11.62 -10.17
N LEU A 116 2.60 -11.42 -9.44
CA LEU A 116 1.92 -12.48 -8.71
C LEU A 116 0.48 -12.61 -9.21
N LYS A 117 -0.05 -13.81 -9.13
CA LYS A 117 -1.47 -14.07 -9.35
C LYS A 117 -1.96 -15.06 -8.31
N TYR A 118 -3.26 -15.13 -8.13
CA TYR A 118 -3.85 -16.20 -7.33
C TYR A 118 -4.03 -17.44 -8.18
N ASP A 119 -3.67 -18.60 -7.63
CA ASP A 119 -4.04 -19.87 -8.24
C ASP A 119 -5.52 -20.19 -7.96
N LYS A 120 -5.99 -21.35 -8.45
CA LYS A 120 -7.40 -21.75 -8.26
C LYS A 120 -7.76 -22.04 -6.79
N ASP A 121 -6.77 -22.24 -5.92
CA ASP A 121 -6.97 -22.44 -4.49
C ASP A 121 -6.86 -21.16 -3.69
N GLY A 122 -6.63 -20.01 -4.36
CA GLY A 122 -6.51 -18.72 -3.73
C GLY A 122 -5.13 -18.42 -3.17
N CYS A 123 -4.13 -19.20 -3.51
CA CYS A 123 -2.74 -18.98 -3.08
C CYS A 123 -2.00 -18.11 -4.08
N LEU A 124 -1.14 -17.23 -3.57
CA LEU A 124 -0.30 -16.40 -4.43
C LEU A 124 0.81 -17.24 -5.06
N MET A 125 1.03 -17.04 -6.35
CA MET A 125 2.10 -17.69 -7.09
C MET A 125 2.76 -16.71 -8.06
N LEU A 126 4.04 -16.93 -8.34
CA LEU A 126 4.77 -16.14 -9.32
C LEU A 126 4.22 -16.42 -10.72
N VAL A 127 4.08 -15.36 -11.51
CA VAL A 127 3.76 -15.46 -12.93
C VAL A 127 5.08 -15.62 -13.67
N GLU A 128 5.25 -16.73 -14.38
CA GLU A 128 6.40 -16.93 -15.24
C GLU A 128 6.23 -16.09 -16.51
N GLU A 129 7.23 -15.27 -16.80
CA GLU A 129 7.27 -14.52 -18.04
C GLU A 129 7.84 -15.40 -19.14
N ASN A 130 6.95 -16.08 -19.85
CA ASN A 130 7.38 -16.90 -20.99
C ASN A 130 7.76 -16.05 -22.16
N GLY A 131 8.98 -16.24 -22.68
CA GLY A 131 9.40 -15.68 -23.97
C GLY A 131 9.77 -14.21 -24.00
N ARG A 132 10.16 -13.68 -22.90
CA ARG A 132 10.76 -12.34 -22.87
C ARG A 132 12.20 -12.35 -22.47
#